data_0bf0540fc2e43e1647f91caa1de5d4cc
#
_entry.id   0bf0540fc2e43e1647f91caa1de5d4cc
#
_cell.length_a   1.000
_cell.length_b   1.000
_cell.length_c   1.000
_cell.angle_alpha   90.00
_cell.angle_beta   90.00
_cell.angle_gamma   90.00
#
_symmetry.space_group_name_H-M   'P 1'
#
loop_
_entity.id
_entity.type
_entity.pdbx_description
1 polymer ?
#
loop_
_entity_poly.entity_id
_entity_poly.type
_entity_poly.pdbx_seq_one_letter_code
_entity_poly.pdbx_strand_id
1 'polypeptide(L)'
;MSSLFVRTLREDPADAEVPSHRLLVRAGYIRRAAPGIYTWLPLGLRVLRKIEDIIREEMDAIGAQELLFPALLPKEPYDLTNRWTDYGDGIFRLQDRKGADYLLGPTHEEMFTLVVKDLYSSYKDLPLAIYQIQTKYRDEARPRAGLLRGREFVMKDSYSFDVDDAGLEASYDAHRNAYVKIFDRLGFDYVIVKAMSGAMGGSKSEEFLATAEVGEDTYVRCTKCDYAANVEAVEAVAPAALDYADAPAAHAEDTPDTPTIDSLVDHLNAAFPRADRAWTAGDTLKNIVFKVRYPDGRTESLAIGLPGDREVDEKRLEAALGEGVSFD
;
A
#
# COMPACT_ATOMS: atom_id res chain seq x y z
N MET A 1 -37.87 13.55 -7.57
CA MET A 1 -36.94 13.35 -8.70
C MET A 1 -36.92 14.54 -9.64
N SER A 2 -38.07 15.12 -10.01
CA SER A 2 -38.15 16.22 -10.99
C SER A 2 -37.45 17.52 -10.60
N SER A 3 -37.27 17.78 -9.30
CA SER A 3 -36.59 18.97 -8.78
C SER A 3 -35.13 18.69 -8.35
N LEU A 4 -34.66 17.44 -8.40
CA LEU A 4 -33.30 17.09 -8.01
C LEU A 4 -32.32 17.44 -9.13
N PHE A 5 -31.19 18.04 -8.78
CA PHE A 5 -30.10 18.33 -9.72
C PHE A 5 -29.39 17.04 -10.13
N VAL A 6 -30.00 16.32 -11.08
CA VAL A 6 -29.51 15.05 -11.62
C VAL A 6 -29.67 15.03 -13.11
N ARG A 7 -28.64 14.62 -13.83
CA ARG A 7 -28.66 14.34 -15.26
C ARG A 7 -27.94 13.02 -15.50
N THR A 8 -28.63 12.06 -16.05
CA THR A 8 -28.07 10.77 -16.48
C THR A 8 -27.54 10.85 -17.90
N LEU A 9 -26.59 9.98 -18.23
CA LEU A 9 -26.04 9.83 -19.57
C LEU A 9 -26.52 8.52 -20.19
N ARG A 10 -26.80 8.51 -21.50
CA ARG A 10 -27.11 7.29 -22.24
C ARG A 10 -25.88 6.46 -22.56
N GLU A 11 -24.80 7.14 -22.92
CA GLU A 11 -23.58 6.53 -23.38
C GLU A 11 -22.56 6.47 -22.24
N ASP A 12 -21.64 5.54 -22.35
CA ASP A 12 -20.50 5.43 -21.42
C ASP A 12 -19.51 6.56 -21.69
N PRO A 13 -18.95 7.18 -20.63
CA PRO A 13 -17.85 8.13 -20.81
C PRO A 13 -16.64 7.45 -21.46
N ALA A 14 -16.02 8.12 -22.41
CA ALA A 14 -14.90 7.56 -23.18
C ALA A 14 -13.67 7.22 -22.32
N ASP A 15 -13.53 7.87 -21.15
CA ASP A 15 -12.44 7.69 -20.20
C ASP A 15 -12.77 6.72 -19.04
N ALA A 16 -13.96 6.10 -19.06
CA ALA A 16 -14.39 5.20 -17.99
C ALA A 16 -14.19 3.73 -18.38
N GLU A 17 -13.07 3.17 -17.96
CA GLU A 17 -12.68 1.79 -18.25
C GLU A 17 -13.40 0.76 -17.38
N VAL A 18 -13.59 1.06 -16.08
CA VAL A 18 -14.17 0.11 -15.11
C VAL A 18 -15.67 0.33 -14.91
N PRO A 19 -16.45 -0.74 -14.59
CA PRO A 19 -17.90 -0.66 -14.46
C PRO A 19 -18.37 0.37 -13.42
N SER A 20 -17.71 0.46 -12.26
CA SER A 20 -18.05 1.42 -11.21
C SER A 20 -17.92 2.87 -11.69
N HIS A 21 -16.86 3.22 -12.39
CA HIS A 21 -16.66 4.56 -12.94
C HIS A 21 -17.76 4.88 -13.97
N ARG A 22 -18.02 3.98 -14.92
CA ARG A 22 -19.10 4.15 -15.92
C ARG A 22 -20.45 4.41 -15.27
N LEU A 23 -20.83 3.57 -14.31
CA LEU A 23 -22.13 3.66 -13.65
C LEU A 23 -22.28 4.93 -12.81
N LEU A 24 -21.27 5.31 -12.04
CA LEU A 24 -21.28 6.52 -11.22
C LEU A 24 -21.46 7.79 -12.08
N VAL A 25 -20.77 7.88 -13.21
CA VAL A 25 -20.89 9.01 -14.13
C VAL A 25 -22.24 8.98 -14.85
N ARG A 26 -22.67 7.83 -15.39
CA ARG A 26 -23.95 7.71 -16.11
C ARG A 26 -25.14 7.97 -15.23
N ALA A 27 -25.13 7.49 -14.00
CA ALA A 27 -26.22 7.69 -13.05
C ALA A 27 -26.27 9.11 -12.43
N GLY A 28 -25.28 9.96 -12.73
CA GLY A 28 -25.23 11.32 -12.20
C GLY A 28 -24.86 11.39 -10.73
N TYR A 29 -23.96 10.53 -10.28
CA TYR A 29 -23.39 10.53 -8.92
C TYR A 29 -22.15 11.40 -8.84
N ILE A 30 -21.32 11.35 -9.88
CA ILE A 30 -20.09 12.15 -9.97
C ILE A 30 -19.95 12.81 -11.35
N ARG A 31 -19.10 13.85 -11.42
CA ARG A 31 -18.61 14.45 -12.67
C ARG A 31 -17.13 14.74 -12.54
N ARG A 32 -16.38 14.46 -13.58
CA ARG A 32 -14.95 14.74 -13.66
C ARG A 32 -14.73 16.25 -13.75
N ALA A 33 -13.95 16.78 -12.81
CA ALA A 33 -13.41 18.16 -12.86
C ALA A 33 -12.04 18.17 -13.57
N ALA A 34 -11.17 17.22 -13.25
CA ALA A 34 -9.89 16.98 -13.89
C ALA A 34 -9.51 15.50 -13.75
N PRO A 35 -8.42 15.01 -14.36
CA PRO A 35 -7.94 13.65 -14.14
C PRO A 35 -7.73 13.36 -12.64
N GLY A 36 -8.46 12.34 -12.11
CA GLY A 36 -8.40 11.96 -10.70
C GLY A 36 -9.08 12.92 -9.73
N ILE A 37 -9.85 13.92 -10.22
CA ILE A 37 -10.58 14.89 -9.40
C ILE A 37 -12.03 14.92 -9.84
N TYR A 38 -12.96 14.70 -8.89
CA TYR A 38 -14.38 14.53 -9.17
C TYR A 38 -15.26 15.42 -8.31
N THR A 39 -16.28 16.00 -8.93
CA THR A 39 -17.38 16.65 -8.23
C THR A 39 -18.40 15.60 -7.81
N TRP A 40 -18.75 15.55 -6.53
CA TRP A 40 -19.85 14.75 -6.02
C TRP A 40 -21.17 15.47 -6.29
N LEU A 41 -22.05 14.85 -7.06
CA LEU A 41 -23.39 15.34 -7.31
C LEU A 41 -24.35 14.93 -6.17
N PRO A 42 -25.58 15.48 -6.08
CA PRO A 42 -26.43 15.29 -4.90
C PRO A 42 -26.66 13.82 -4.48
N LEU A 43 -26.82 12.90 -5.44
CA LEU A 43 -27.00 11.48 -5.13
C LEU A 43 -25.70 10.84 -4.62
N GLY A 44 -24.58 11.11 -5.29
CA GLY A 44 -23.28 10.63 -4.87
C GLY A 44 -22.89 11.14 -3.48
N LEU A 45 -23.10 12.44 -3.22
CA LEU A 45 -22.83 13.03 -1.91
C LEU A 45 -23.67 12.41 -0.78
N ARG A 46 -24.93 12.04 -1.07
CA ARG A 46 -25.76 11.32 -0.08
C ARG A 46 -25.21 9.94 0.27
N VAL A 47 -24.67 9.23 -0.73
CA VAL A 47 -24.03 7.92 -0.48
C VAL A 47 -22.76 8.11 0.33
N LEU A 48 -21.89 9.05 -0.05
CA LEU A 48 -20.69 9.38 0.69
C LEU A 48 -20.98 9.67 2.17
N ARG A 49 -21.94 10.56 2.45
CA ARG A 49 -22.32 10.89 3.83
C ARG A 49 -22.85 9.70 4.62
N LYS A 50 -23.61 8.79 3.99
CA LYS A 50 -24.05 7.56 4.67
C LYS A 50 -22.90 6.63 5.01
N ILE A 51 -21.88 6.55 4.16
CA ILE A 51 -20.67 5.79 4.44
C ILE A 51 -19.92 6.45 5.61
N GLU A 52 -19.77 7.76 5.59
CA GLU A 52 -19.14 8.53 6.67
C GLU A 52 -19.88 8.34 8.00
N ASP A 53 -21.22 8.34 7.99
CA ASP A 53 -22.04 8.12 9.21
C ASP A 53 -21.82 6.71 9.79
N ILE A 54 -21.78 5.67 8.95
CA ILE A 54 -21.46 4.31 9.41
C ILE A 54 -20.06 4.24 10.03
N ILE A 55 -19.09 4.91 9.42
CA ILE A 55 -17.71 4.96 9.93
C ILE A 55 -17.68 5.67 11.29
N ARG A 56 -18.36 6.83 11.45
CA ARG A 56 -18.45 7.56 12.72
C ARG A 56 -19.01 6.69 13.82
N GLU A 57 -20.15 6.05 13.56
CA GLU A 57 -20.82 5.21 14.55
C GLU A 57 -19.90 4.10 15.08
N GLU A 58 -19.14 3.43 14.23
CA GLU A 58 -18.24 2.35 14.66
C GLU A 58 -16.95 2.87 15.30
N MET A 59 -16.43 4.03 14.87
CA MET A 59 -15.28 4.65 15.50
C MET A 59 -15.63 5.22 16.89
N ASP A 60 -16.77 5.89 17.03
CA ASP A 60 -17.27 6.39 18.30
C ASP A 60 -17.56 5.24 19.29
N ALA A 61 -18.04 4.08 18.77
CA ALA A 61 -18.32 2.89 19.58
C ALA A 61 -17.08 2.26 20.23
N ILE A 62 -15.89 2.47 19.66
CA ILE A 62 -14.61 2.06 20.29
C ILE A 62 -14.00 3.17 21.17
N GLY A 63 -14.71 4.29 21.37
CA GLY A 63 -14.25 5.41 22.20
C GLY A 63 -13.32 6.39 21.48
N ALA A 64 -13.15 6.27 20.17
CA ALA A 64 -12.38 7.25 19.39
C ALA A 64 -13.14 8.57 19.27
N GLN A 65 -12.40 9.69 19.21
CA GLN A 65 -12.97 11.03 19.18
C GLN A 65 -12.68 11.70 17.83
N GLU A 66 -13.74 12.24 17.18
CA GLU A 66 -13.59 12.94 15.90
C GLU A 66 -13.03 14.34 16.12
N LEU A 67 -12.07 14.72 15.26
CA LEU A 67 -11.57 16.08 15.11
C LEU A 67 -11.36 16.38 13.62
N LEU A 68 -10.99 17.58 13.26
CA LEU A 68 -10.76 17.96 11.87
C LEU A 68 -9.54 18.88 11.76
N PHE A 69 -8.52 18.41 11.07
CA PHE A 69 -7.35 19.21 10.76
C PHE A 69 -7.52 20.01 9.45
N PRO A 70 -6.73 21.08 9.26
CA PRO A 70 -6.67 21.74 7.95
C PRO A 70 -6.10 20.82 6.89
N ALA A 71 -6.50 21.03 5.64
CA ALA A 71 -5.93 20.33 4.49
C ALA A 71 -4.63 20.98 3.98
N LEU A 72 -4.49 22.30 4.21
CA LEU A 72 -3.27 23.06 3.92
C LEU A 72 -2.35 22.99 5.13
N LEU A 73 -1.20 22.37 4.98
CA LEU A 73 -0.29 22.02 6.07
C LEU A 73 1.06 22.71 5.89
N PRO A 74 1.70 23.15 6.99
CA PRO A 74 3.05 23.69 6.93
C PRO A 74 4.08 22.58 6.65
N LYS A 75 5.21 22.95 6.04
CA LYS A 75 6.29 22.03 5.68
C LYS A 75 7.00 21.42 6.89
N GLU A 76 7.23 22.22 7.93
CA GLU A 76 8.15 21.90 9.03
C GLU A 76 7.87 20.55 9.72
N PRO A 77 6.61 20.16 10.03
CA PRO A 77 6.32 18.84 10.58
C PRO A 77 6.77 17.69 9.68
N TYR A 78 6.66 17.85 8.37
CA TYR A 78 7.02 16.84 7.38
C TYR A 78 8.52 16.77 7.12
N ASP A 79 9.27 17.86 7.35
CA ASP A 79 10.73 17.83 7.36
C ASP A 79 11.26 17.02 8.56
N LEU A 80 10.62 17.13 9.73
CA LEU A 80 11.01 16.38 10.93
C LEU A 80 10.88 14.86 10.77
N THR A 81 9.99 14.39 9.94
CA THR A 81 9.77 12.97 9.64
C THR A 81 10.42 12.54 8.32
N ASN A 82 11.18 13.41 7.67
CA ASN A 82 11.73 13.27 6.31
C ASN A 82 10.69 13.09 5.21
N ARG A 83 9.40 13.05 5.52
CA ARG A 83 8.32 12.79 4.54
C ARG A 83 8.20 13.88 3.47
N TRP A 84 8.65 15.11 3.76
CA TRP A 84 8.74 16.14 2.73
C TRP A 84 9.59 15.70 1.53
N THR A 85 10.64 14.94 1.78
CA THR A 85 11.55 14.41 0.76
C THR A 85 11.15 13.02 0.28
N ASP A 86 10.83 12.11 1.22
CA ASP A 86 10.62 10.69 0.94
C ASP A 86 9.36 10.41 0.11
N TYR A 87 8.32 11.27 0.22
CA TYR A 87 7.16 11.21 -0.67
C TYR A 87 7.47 11.61 -2.13
N GLY A 88 8.65 12.15 -2.41
CA GLY A 88 9.05 12.54 -3.76
C GLY A 88 8.02 13.46 -4.42
N ASP A 89 7.65 13.14 -5.66
CA ASP A 89 6.65 13.87 -6.44
C ASP A 89 5.20 13.52 -6.08
N GLY A 90 5.00 12.62 -5.12
CA GLY A 90 3.66 12.16 -4.71
C GLY A 90 2.85 13.16 -3.88
N ILE A 91 3.41 14.31 -3.47
CA ILE A 91 2.70 15.35 -2.72
C ILE A 91 2.59 16.66 -3.49
N PHE A 92 1.45 17.35 -3.31
CA PHE A 92 1.26 18.70 -3.81
C PHE A 92 1.95 19.71 -2.92
N ARG A 93 3.04 20.31 -3.39
CA ARG A 93 3.78 21.40 -2.73
C ARG A 93 3.37 22.74 -3.29
N LEU A 94 3.29 23.73 -2.42
CA LEU A 94 2.93 25.10 -2.81
C LEU A 94 3.65 26.11 -1.89
N GLN A 95 3.69 27.35 -2.33
CA GLN A 95 4.22 28.44 -1.55
C GLN A 95 3.15 29.53 -1.35
N ASP A 96 3.15 30.16 -0.19
CA ASP A 96 2.34 31.33 0.05
C ASP A 96 2.98 32.58 -0.62
N ARG A 97 2.28 33.72 -0.50
CA ARG A 97 2.75 35.00 -1.08
C ARG A 97 4.04 35.53 -0.45
N LYS A 98 4.45 34.98 0.70
CA LYS A 98 5.67 35.36 1.42
C LYS A 98 6.81 34.37 1.18
N GLY A 99 6.57 33.32 0.39
CA GLY A 99 7.54 32.27 0.08
C GLY A 99 7.65 31.16 1.13
N ALA A 100 6.71 31.08 2.07
CA ALA A 100 6.65 29.94 3.00
C ALA A 100 6.11 28.70 2.30
N ASP A 101 6.77 27.56 2.52
CA ASP A 101 6.42 26.29 1.92
C ASP A 101 5.25 25.62 2.67
N TYR A 102 4.33 25.07 1.91
CA TYR A 102 3.15 24.31 2.35
C TYR A 102 2.97 23.07 1.49
N LEU A 103 2.12 22.15 1.99
CA LEU A 103 1.63 21.01 1.21
C LEU A 103 0.13 20.84 1.40
N LEU A 104 -0.52 20.18 0.44
CA LEU A 104 -1.84 19.62 0.65
C LEU A 104 -1.70 18.24 1.31
N GLY A 105 -2.39 18.00 2.42
CA GLY A 105 -2.19 16.83 3.27
C GLY A 105 -2.42 15.50 2.56
N PRO A 106 -1.38 14.68 2.34
CA PRO A 106 -1.51 13.30 1.84
C PRO A 106 -1.91 12.34 2.97
N THR A 107 -1.54 12.68 4.19
CA THR A 107 -1.83 12.02 5.46
C THR A 107 -1.56 13.01 6.60
N HIS A 108 -1.90 12.71 7.85
CA HIS A 108 -1.84 13.68 8.96
C HIS A 108 -1.19 13.15 10.24
N GLU A 109 -0.35 12.11 10.19
CA GLU A 109 0.32 11.55 11.38
C GLU A 109 1.05 12.61 12.18
N GLU A 110 1.79 13.49 11.49
CA GLU A 110 2.55 14.58 12.08
C GLU A 110 1.62 15.53 12.86
N MET A 111 0.49 15.90 12.27
CA MET A 111 -0.45 16.85 12.86
C MET A 111 -1.14 16.27 14.08
N PHE A 112 -1.56 14.99 14.03
CA PHE A 112 -2.13 14.28 15.17
C PHE A 112 -1.14 14.21 16.33
N THR A 113 0.09 13.83 16.04
CA THR A 113 1.16 13.71 17.04
C THR A 113 1.47 15.08 17.68
N LEU A 114 1.55 16.15 16.88
CA LEU A 114 1.83 17.49 17.40
C LEU A 114 0.70 18.01 18.32
N VAL A 115 -0.57 17.79 17.95
CA VAL A 115 -1.71 18.22 18.78
C VAL A 115 -1.75 17.42 20.08
N VAL A 116 -1.52 16.13 20.06
CA VAL A 116 -1.47 15.31 21.28
C VAL A 116 -0.31 15.75 22.16
N LYS A 117 0.88 15.98 21.59
CA LYS A 117 2.05 16.48 22.32
C LYS A 117 1.83 17.85 22.96
N ASP A 118 1.05 18.71 22.32
CA ASP A 118 0.73 20.05 22.85
C ASP A 118 -0.28 20.00 24.00
N LEU A 119 -1.29 19.14 23.88
CA LEU A 119 -2.41 19.10 24.84
C LEU A 119 -2.17 18.12 26.00
N TYR A 120 -1.44 17.03 25.80
CA TYR A 120 -1.26 15.96 26.77
C TYR A 120 0.20 15.94 27.27
N SER A 121 0.37 15.92 28.57
CA SER A 121 1.69 15.93 29.22
C SER A 121 1.90 14.79 30.21
N SER A 122 0.90 13.93 30.40
CA SER A 122 0.96 12.84 31.36
C SER A 122 0.49 11.53 30.74
N TYR A 123 1.17 10.43 31.10
CA TYR A 123 0.71 9.09 30.72
C TYR A 123 -0.69 8.75 31.25
N LYS A 124 -1.20 9.51 32.24
CA LYS A 124 -2.56 9.35 32.78
C LYS A 124 -3.64 9.83 31.82
N ASP A 125 -3.26 10.59 30.79
CA ASP A 125 -4.16 11.05 29.75
C ASP A 125 -4.37 9.97 28.67
N LEU A 126 -3.62 8.85 28.74
CA LEU A 126 -3.68 7.72 27.82
C LEU A 126 -4.44 6.54 28.45
N PRO A 127 -5.06 5.65 27.66
CA PRO A 127 -5.02 5.61 26.21
C PRO A 127 -5.90 6.69 25.57
N LEU A 128 -5.56 7.09 24.34
CA LEU A 128 -6.32 8.02 23.53
C LEU A 128 -6.45 7.49 22.11
N ALA A 129 -7.65 7.50 21.55
CA ALA A 129 -7.89 7.28 20.12
C ALA A 129 -8.61 8.50 19.54
N ILE A 130 -8.08 9.05 18.47
CA ILE A 130 -8.62 10.22 17.77
C ILE A 130 -8.61 9.97 16.27
N TYR A 131 -9.62 10.48 15.56
CA TYR A 131 -9.75 10.27 14.12
C TYR A 131 -10.31 11.51 13.42
N GLN A 132 -10.18 11.53 12.11
CA GLN A 132 -10.88 12.47 11.25
C GLN A 132 -11.45 11.79 10.01
N ILE A 133 -12.42 12.45 9.40
CA ILE A 133 -12.85 12.18 8.02
C ILE A 133 -12.54 13.44 7.23
N GLN A 134 -11.52 13.38 6.38
CA GLN A 134 -10.95 14.55 5.73
C GLN A 134 -10.51 14.23 4.30
N THR A 135 -10.60 15.23 3.44
CA THR A 135 -10.01 15.17 2.09
C THR A 135 -8.50 15.06 2.15
N LYS A 136 -7.96 14.12 1.39
CA LYS A 136 -6.52 13.91 1.18
C LYS A 136 -6.15 14.20 -0.25
N TYR A 137 -4.89 14.56 -0.46
CA TYR A 137 -4.35 14.97 -1.74
C TYR A 137 -3.06 14.19 -2.01
N ARG A 138 -3.02 13.52 -3.16
CA ARG A 138 -1.82 12.82 -3.63
C ARG A 138 -1.61 13.13 -5.09
N ASP A 139 -0.42 13.58 -5.48
CA ASP A 139 -0.11 13.88 -6.88
C ASP A 139 0.13 12.59 -7.66
N GLU A 140 -0.95 11.83 -7.80
CA GLU A 140 -0.95 10.56 -8.51
C GLU A 140 -0.62 10.77 -9.99
N ALA A 141 0.48 10.18 -10.43
CA ALA A 141 0.97 10.33 -11.80
C ALA A 141 0.00 9.74 -12.84
N ARG A 142 -0.72 8.66 -12.47
CA ARG A 142 -1.64 7.94 -13.36
C ARG A 142 -2.98 7.67 -12.68
N PRO A 143 -3.80 8.71 -12.43
CA PRO A 143 -5.12 8.50 -11.86
C PRO A 143 -5.98 7.67 -12.82
N ARG A 144 -6.67 6.66 -12.27
CA ARG A 144 -7.45 5.69 -13.05
C ARG A 144 -8.63 5.13 -12.27
N ALA A 145 -9.48 4.39 -12.95
CA ALA A 145 -10.62 3.69 -12.35
C ALA A 145 -11.59 4.61 -11.57
N GLY A 146 -11.72 5.87 -11.98
CA GLY A 146 -12.64 6.83 -11.35
C GLY A 146 -12.25 7.16 -9.92
N LEU A 147 -13.13 6.84 -8.95
CA LEU A 147 -12.89 7.13 -7.53
C LEU A 147 -11.88 6.17 -6.87
N LEU A 148 -11.49 5.07 -7.51
CA LEU A 148 -10.60 4.07 -6.89
C LEU A 148 -9.17 4.60 -6.75
N ARG A 149 -8.70 5.40 -7.73
CA ARG A 149 -7.35 5.98 -7.69
C ARG A 149 -7.36 7.42 -8.20
N GLY A 150 -7.64 8.33 -7.29
CA GLY A 150 -7.74 9.76 -7.55
C GLY A 150 -6.61 10.56 -6.92
N ARG A 151 -6.58 11.87 -7.25
CA ARG A 151 -5.67 12.87 -6.68
C ARG A 151 -6.25 13.56 -5.46
N GLU A 152 -7.58 13.59 -5.37
CA GLU A 152 -8.35 14.14 -4.27
C GLU A 152 -9.41 13.14 -3.85
N PHE A 153 -9.42 12.72 -2.60
CA PHE A 153 -10.33 11.72 -2.07
C PHE A 153 -10.56 11.90 -0.58
N VAL A 154 -11.67 11.40 -0.06
CA VAL A 154 -11.99 11.43 1.36
C VAL A 154 -11.42 10.18 2.04
N MET A 155 -10.75 10.38 3.16
CA MET A 155 -10.17 9.32 3.98
C MET A 155 -10.66 9.47 5.42
N LYS A 156 -11.00 8.35 6.07
CA LYS A 156 -10.98 8.27 7.53
C LYS A 156 -9.57 7.83 7.92
N ASP A 157 -8.88 8.64 8.67
CA ASP A 157 -7.62 8.29 9.32
C ASP A 157 -7.76 8.41 10.83
N SER A 158 -7.30 7.40 11.55
CA SER A 158 -7.42 7.27 13.01
C SER A 158 -6.09 6.87 13.60
N TYR A 159 -5.78 7.43 14.77
CA TYR A 159 -4.51 7.27 15.47
C TYR A 159 -4.77 6.98 16.93
N SER A 160 -4.08 5.97 17.47
CA SER A 160 -4.10 5.66 18.88
C SER A 160 -2.77 6.01 19.53
N PHE A 161 -2.84 6.37 20.80
CA PHE A 161 -1.70 6.68 21.65
C PHE A 161 -1.88 5.91 22.93
N ASP A 162 -0.95 5.01 23.22
CA ASP A 162 -1.04 4.03 24.29
C ASP A 162 0.18 4.14 25.23
N VAL A 163 0.06 3.58 26.43
CA VAL A 163 1.14 3.66 27.45
C VAL A 163 2.22 2.64 27.18
N ASP A 164 1.84 1.48 26.64
CA ASP A 164 2.72 0.33 26.40
C ASP A 164 2.23 -0.53 25.23
N ASP A 165 2.99 -1.56 24.89
CA ASP A 165 2.69 -2.48 23.79
C ASP A 165 1.37 -3.24 24.00
N ALA A 166 0.99 -3.56 25.25
CA ALA A 166 -0.28 -4.23 25.53
C ALA A 166 -1.46 -3.29 25.24
N GLY A 167 -1.34 -2.00 25.55
CA GLY A 167 -2.30 -0.98 25.17
C GLY A 167 -2.39 -0.82 23.66
N LEU A 168 -1.25 -0.78 22.95
CA LEU A 168 -1.19 -0.69 21.50
C LEU A 168 -1.92 -1.89 20.84
N GLU A 169 -1.67 -3.12 21.31
CA GLU A 169 -2.36 -4.30 20.79
C GLU A 169 -3.89 -4.21 21.02
N ALA A 170 -4.31 -3.76 22.20
CA ALA A 170 -5.74 -3.59 22.50
C ALA A 170 -6.38 -2.53 21.58
N SER A 171 -5.70 -1.43 21.33
CA SER A 171 -6.15 -0.38 20.41
C SER A 171 -6.18 -0.87 18.95
N TYR A 172 -5.19 -1.66 18.54
CA TYR A 172 -5.17 -2.30 17.22
C TYR A 172 -6.37 -3.22 17.01
N ASP A 173 -6.62 -4.11 17.96
CA ASP A 173 -7.74 -5.04 17.89
C ASP A 173 -9.10 -4.32 17.92
N ALA A 174 -9.24 -3.25 18.70
CA ALA A 174 -10.42 -2.40 18.70
C ALA A 174 -10.69 -1.78 17.33
N HIS A 175 -9.67 -1.20 16.69
CA HIS A 175 -9.78 -0.66 15.34
C HIS A 175 -10.10 -1.74 14.31
N ARG A 176 -9.42 -2.88 14.37
CA ARG A 176 -9.67 -4.02 13.49
C ARG A 176 -11.14 -4.50 13.56
N ASN A 177 -11.66 -4.63 14.77
CA ASN A 177 -13.06 -5.03 14.99
C ASN A 177 -14.05 -3.95 14.51
N ALA A 178 -13.73 -2.67 14.66
CA ALA A 178 -14.53 -1.59 14.09
C ALA A 178 -14.56 -1.67 12.56
N TYR A 179 -13.42 -1.93 11.91
CA TYR A 179 -13.37 -2.08 10.45
C TYR A 179 -14.15 -3.29 9.94
N VAL A 180 -14.10 -4.43 10.63
CA VAL A 180 -14.95 -5.59 10.32
C VAL A 180 -16.42 -5.16 10.29
N LYS A 181 -16.90 -4.50 11.35
CA LYS A 181 -18.30 -4.01 11.41
C LYS A 181 -18.63 -3.00 10.32
N ILE A 182 -17.71 -2.07 10.03
CA ILE A 182 -17.90 -1.08 8.95
C ILE A 182 -18.10 -1.80 7.61
N PHE A 183 -17.21 -2.72 7.24
CA PHE A 183 -17.28 -3.40 5.95
C PHE A 183 -18.45 -4.38 5.86
N ASP A 184 -18.81 -5.06 6.96
CA ASP A 184 -20.03 -5.87 7.04
C ASP A 184 -21.29 -5.02 6.83
N ARG A 185 -21.40 -3.86 7.47
CA ARG A 185 -22.52 -2.92 7.32
C ARG A 185 -22.59 -2.31 5.92
N LEU A 186 -21.45 -2.14 5.26
CA LEU A 186 -21.38 -1.70 3.86
C LEU A 186 -21.70 -2.83 2.87
N GLY A 187 -21.75 -4.08 3.33
CA GLY A 187 -22.12 -5.25 2.51
C GLY A 187 -21.01 -5.70 1.59
N PHE A 188 -19.74 -5.48 1.94
CA PHE A 188 -18.60 -5.97 1.16
C PHE A 188 -18.34 -7.46 1.44
N ASP A 189 -18.02 -8.20 0.37
CA ASP A 189 -17.31 -9.48 0.46
C ASP A 189 -15.81 -9.19 0.41
N TYR A 190 -15.12 -9.43 1.53
CA TYR A 190 -13.72 -9.05 1.69
C TYR A 190 -12.91 -10.14 2.38
N VAL A 191 -11.60 -10.05 2.21
CA VAL A 191 -10.61 -10.88 2.89
C VAL A 191 -9.66 -9.96 3.65
N ILE A 192 -9.35 -10.31 4.90
CA ILE A 192 -8.31 -9.63 5.68
C ILE A 192 -7.00 -10.32 5.38
N VAL A 193 -6.03 -9.58 4.87
CA VAL A 193 -4.73 -10.11 4.48
C VAL A 193 -3.61 -9.45 5.27
N LYS A 194 -2.56 -10.22 5.57
CA LYS A 194 -1.32 -9.65 6.06
C LYS A 194 -0.69 -8.77 4.98
N ALA A 195 -0.19 -7.62 5.37
CA ALA A 195 0.43 -6.64 4.49
C ALA A 195 1.80 -6.20 5.02
N MET A 196 2.58 -5.55 4.16
CA MET A 196 3.82 -4.87 4.54
C MET A 196 3.50 -3.43 4.93
N SER A 197 4.10 -2.95 6.03
CA SER A 197 3.88 -1.58 6.52
C SER A 197 4.52 -0.51 5.63
N GLY A 198 5.53 -0.87 4.84
CA GLY A 198 6.26 0.04 3.95
C GLY A 198 6.86 1.23 4.72
N ALA A 199 6.89 2.39 4.07
CA ALA A 199 7.39 3.64 4.64
C ALA A 199 6.60 4.18 5.85
N MET A 200 5.46 3.56 6.19
CA MET A 200 4.69 3.90 7.39
C MET A 200 5.29 3.31 8.66
N GLY A 201 6.17 2.30 8.52
CA GLY A 201 6.79 1.58 9.63
C GLY A 201 5.82 0.66 10.40
N GLY A 202 6.34 -0.01 11.42
CA GLY A 202 5.57 -0.91 12.28
C GLY A 202 5.74 -2.39 11.91
N SER A 203 5.49 -3.26 12.90
CA SER A 203 5.69 -4.71 12.79
C SER A 203 4.44 -5.49 12.36
N LYS A 204 3.27 -4.84 12.35
CA LYS A 204 1.97 -5.48 12.08
C LYS A 204 1.16 -4.60 11.14
N SER A 205 0.73 -5.15 10.03
CA SER A 205 -0.12 -4.48 9.05
C SER A 205 -1.11 -5.47 8.46
N GLU A 206 -2.35 -5.01 8.28
CA GLU A 206 -3.42 -5.77 7.62
C GLU A 206 -4.13 -4.88 6.62
N GLU A 207 -4.65 -5.49 5.57
CA GLU A 207 -5.52 -4.84 4.58
C GLU A 207 -6.84 -5.60 4.45
N PHE A 208 -7.91 -4.84 4.30
CA PHE A 208 -9.25 -5.36 4.02
C PHE A 208 -9.48 -5.25 2.51
N LEU A 209 -9.34 -6.36 1.79
CA LEU A 209 -9.42 -6.41 0.33
C LEU A 209 -10.79 -6.94 -0.12
N ALA A 210 -11.57 -6.11 -0.80
CA ALA A 210 -12.77 -6.56 -1.48
C ALA A 210 -12.40 -7.33 -2.76
N THR A 211 -12.93 -8.54 -2.92
CA THR A 211 -12.65 -9.36 -4.11
C THR A 211 -13.33 -8.77 -5.34
N ALA A 212 -12.55 -8.44 -6.38
CA ALA A 212 -13.05 -7.88 -7.63
C ALA A 212 -12.14 -8.24 -8.80
N GLU A 213 -12.74 -8.47 -9.99
CA GLU A 213 -11.99 -8.74 -11.23
C GLU A 213 -11.13 -7.54 -11.70
N VAL A 214 -11.53 -6.33 -11.30
CA VAL A 214 -10.85 -5.07 -11.65
C VAL A 214 -9.93 -4.56 -10.55
N GLY A 215 -9.61 -5.41 -9.56
CA GLY A 215 -8.68 -5.09 -8.49
C GLY A 215 -7.26 -4.88 -9.00
N GLU A 216 -6.49 -4.07 -8.28
CA GLU A 216 -5.08 -3.78 -8.61
C GLU A 216 -4.11 -4.67 -7.82
N ASP A 217 -4.53 -5.14 -6.64
CA ASP A 217 -3.71 -5.96 -5.76
C ASP A 217 -4.04 -7.45 -5.89
N THR A 218 -3.05 -8.26 -5.64
CA THR A 218 -3.18 -9.72 -5.65
C THR A 218 -2.79 -10.27 -4.28
N TYR A 219 -3.60 -11.18 -3.76
CA TYR A 219 -3.30 -11.86 -2.51
C TYR A 219 -3.25 -13.38 -2.68
N VAL A 220 -2.55 -14.03 -1.78
CA VAL A 220 -2.48 -15.48 -1.66
C VAL A 220 -3.34 -15.93 -0.48
N ARG A 221 -4.18 -16.94 -0.69
CA ARG A 221 -5.01 -17.55 0.35
C ARG A 221 -4.70 -19.04 0.48
N CYS A 222 -4.56 -19.51 1.72
CA CYS A 222 -4.44 -20.93 1.99
C CYS A 222 -5.78 -21.64 1.75
N THR A 223 -5.74 -22.82 1.14
CA THR A 223 -6.93 -23.65 0.94
C THR A 223 -7.29 -24.53 2.14
N LYS A 224 -6.46 -24.54 3.20
CA LYS A 224 -6.62 -25.41 4.37
C LYS A 224 -6.81 -24.66 5.68
N CYS A 225 -6.50 -23.37 5.74
CA CYS A 225 -6.65 -22.54 6.94
C CYS A 225 -6.97 -21.08 6.52
N ASP A 226 -7.16 -20.20 7.51
CA ASP A 226 -7.55 -18.79 7.30
C ASP A 226 -6.38 -17.86 6.90
N TYR A 227 -5.19 -18.43 6.63
CA TYR A 227 -4.05 -17.63 6.20
C TYR A 227 -4.32 -16.95 4.85
N ALA A 228 -4.18 -15.64 4.83
CA ALA A 228 -4.19 -14.81 3.64
C ALA A 228 -3.16 -13.68 3.78
N ALA A 229 -2.46 -13.36 2.69
CA ALA A 229 -1.45 -12.31 2.67
C ALA A 229 -1.33 -11.70 1.27
N ASN A 230 -1.01 -10.41 1.18
CA ASN A 230 -0.57 -9.81 -0.07
C ASN A 230 0.65 -10.57 -0.60
N VAL A 231 0.84 -10.57 -1.91
CA VAL A 231 1.95 -11.31 -2.54
C VAL A 231 3.30 -10.96 -1.92
N GLU A 232 3.54 -9.69 -1.67
CA GLU A 232 4.77 -9.19 -1.02
C GLU A 232 4.92 -9.59 0.45
N ALA A 233 3.82 -9.86 1.14
CA ALA A 233 3.81 -10.25 2.56
C ALA A 233 3.68 -11.77 2.79
N VAL A 234 3.67 -12.56 1.72
CA VAL A 234 3.59 -14.03 1.84
C VAL A 234 4.86 -14.57 2.51
N GLU A 235 4.67 -15.28 3.60
CA GLU A 235 5.72 -16.05 4.24
C GLU A 235 5.68 -17.50 3.71
N ALA A 236 6.78 -17.93 3.11
CA ALA A 236 6.95 -19.30 2.65
C ALA A 236 8.12 -19.96 3.40
N VAL A 237 7.93 -21.20 3.79
CA VAL A 237 9.02 -21.98 4.35
C VAL A 237 10.00 -22.30 3.25
N ALA A 238 11.28 -21.98 3.47
CA ALA A 238 12.33 -22.37 2.53
C ALA A 238 12.32 -23.89 2.32
N PRO A 239 12.51 -24.39 1.09
CA PRO A 239 12.70 -25.81 0.85
C PRO A 239 13.83 -26.35 1.74
N ALA A 240 13.74 -27.60 2.15
CA ALA A 240 14.84 -28.25 2.84
C ALA A 240 16.11 -28.17 1.98
N ALA A 241 17.25 -27.91 2.63
CA ALA A 241 18.53 -27.92 1.92
C ALA A 241 18.74 -29.27 1.27
N LEU A 242 19.16 -29.25 0.00
CA LEU A 242 19.54 -30.48 -0.71
C LEU A 242 20.86 -30.99 -0.15
N ASP A 243 20.96 -32.31 0.02
CA ASP A 243 22.22 -32.95 0.33
C ASP A 243 23.02 -33.18 -1.00
N TYR A 244 24.19 -32.59 -1.04
CA TYR A 244 25.08 -32.68 -2.19
C TYR A 244 26.26 -33.63 -1.97
N ALA A 245 26.25 -34.46 -0.88
CA ALA A 245 27.36 -35.32 -0.53
C ALA A 245 27.73 -36.32 -1.66
N ASP A 246 26.72 -36.79 -2.38
CA ASP A 246 26.87 -37.69 -3.51
C ASP A 246 26.82 -36.99 -4.90
N ALA A 247 26.81 -35.67 -4.94
CA ALA A 247 26.78 -34.93 -6.20
C ALA A 247 28.15 -35.01 -6.90
N PRO A 248 28.16 -35.01 -8.23
CA PRO A 248 29.42 -34.92 -9.02
C PRO A 248 30.19 -33.65 -8.60
N ALA A 249 31.52 -33.73 -8.67
CA ALA A 249 32.38 -32.59 -8.41
C ALA A 249 32.02 -31.43 -9.37
N ALA A 250 31.98 -30.22 -8.83
CA ALA A 250 31.72 -29.02 -9.63
C ALA A 250 32.85 -28.86 -10.68
N HIS A 251 32.48 -28.53 -11.90
CA HIS A 251 33.38 -28.26 -13.01
C HIS A 251 32.88 -27.08 -13.83
N ALA A 252 33.76 -26.47 -14.62
CA ALA A 252 33.39 -25.38 -15.51
C ALA A 252 33.06 -25.93 -16.90
N GLU A 253 32.00 -25.37 -17.49
CA GLU A 253 31.62 -25.63 -18.88
C GLU A 253 31.54 -24.32 -19.65
N ASP A 254 31.92 -24.39 -20.93
CA ASP A 254 31.80 -23.23 -21.82
C ASP A 254 30.34 -23.05 -22.23
N THR A 255 29.82 -21.83 -22.07
CA THR A 255 28.45 -21.49 -22.46
C THR A 255 28.45 -20.33 -23.46
N PRO A 256 28.92 -20.57 -24.72
CA PRO A 256 29.03 -19.50 -25.71
C PRO A 256 27.66 -18.99 -26.13
N ASP A 257 27.57 -17.67 -26.36
CA ASP A 257 26.37 -16.99 -26.87
C ASP A 257 25.09 -17.16 -26.01
N THR A 258 25.29 -17.26 -24.68
CA THR A 258 24.19 -17.44 -23.71
C THR A 258 23.99 -16.21 -22.78
N PRO A 259 23.63 -15.02 -23.32
CA PRO A 259 23.51 -13.81 -22.54
C PRO A 259 22.27 -13.77 -21.63
N THR A 260 21.32 -14.69 -21.82
CA THR A 260 20.07 -14.76 -21.05
C THR A 260 19.88 -16.13 -20.42
N ILE A 261 19.05 -16.23 -19.39
CA ILE A 261 18.67 -17.52 -18.79
C ILE A 261 18.06 -18.46 -19.83
N ASP A 262 17.20 -17.97 -20.71
CA ASP A 262 16.55 -18.80 -21.73
C ASP A 262 17.60 -19.38 -22.72
N SER A 263 18.52 -18.55 -23.22
CA SER A 263 19.60 -19.03 -24.10
C SER A 263 20.54 -19.99 -23.39
N LEU A 264 20.79 -19.79 -22.07
CA LEU A 264 21.57 -20.75 -21.28
C LEU A 264 20.83 -22.09 -21.15
N VAL A 265 19.53 -22.09 -20.88
CA VAL A 265 18.69 -23.27 -20.74
C VAL A 265 18.64 -24.02 -22.08
N ASP A 266 18.49 -23.34 -23.21
CA ASP A 266 18.51 -23.94 -24.53
C ASP A 266 19.88 -24.63 -24.82
N HIS A 267 20.98 -23.95 -24.51
CA HIS A 267 22.32 -24.48 -24.62
C HIS A 267 22.52 -25.73 -23.75
N LEU A 268 22.10 -25.67 -22.47
CA LEU A 268 22.22 -26.82 -21.55
C LEU A 268 21.41 -28.01 -22.04
N ASN A 269 20.24 -27.83 -22.57
CA ASN A 269 19.42 -28.90 -23.13
C ASN A 269 20.02 -29.49 -24.38
N ALA A 270 20.73 -28.73 -25.19
CA ALA A 270 21.37 -29.18 -26.40
C ALA A 270 22.73 -29.90 -26.16
N ALA A 271 23.59 -29.29 -25.31
CA ALA A 271 24.96 -29.75 -25.10
C ALA A 271 25.11 -30.70 -23.89
N PHE A 272 24.27 -30.51 -22.84
CA PHE A 272 24.38 -31.25 -21.58
C PHE A 272 23.01 -31.78 -21.12
N PRO A 273 22.32 -32.62 -21.97
CA PRO A 273 20.98 -33.07 -21.62
C PRO A 273 20.99 -33.95 -20.37
N ARG A 274 20.03 -33.73 -19.48
CA ARG A 274 19.80 -34.57 -18.31
C ARG A 274 19.03 -35.83 -18.70
N ALA A 275 19.28 -36.92 -17.97
CA ALA A 275 18.62 -38.19 -18.22
C ALA A 275 17.19 -38.29 -17.72
N ASP A 276 16.88 -37.50 -16.67
CA ASP A 276 15.59 -37.50 -15.94
C ASP A 276 14.59 -36.50 -16.47
N ARG A 277 15.02 -35.33 -16.90
CA ARG A 277 14.19 -34.25 -17.42
C ARG A 277 15.01 -33.18 -18.14
N ALA A 278 14.36 -32.31 -18.86
CA ALA A 278 15.01 -31.14 -19.45
C ALA A 278 15.44 -30.13 -18.36
N TRP A 279 16.48 -29.37 -18.67
CA TRP A 279 16.84 -28.15 -17.88
C TRP A 279 15.75 -27.11 -18.01
N THR A 280 15.51 -26.41 -16.93
CA THR A 280 14.59 -25.29 -16.86
C THR A 280 15.30 -24.05 -16.25
N ALA A 281 14.73 -22.87 -16.37
CA ALA A 281 15.25 -21.66 -15.75
C ALA A 281 15.43 -21.83 -14.22
N GLY A 282 14.55 -22.57 -13.57
CA GLY A 282 14.65 -22.87 -12.14
C GLY A 282 15.87 -23.71 -11.74
N ASP A 283 16.53 -24.37 -12.68
CA ASP A 283 17.76 -25.15 -12.45
C ASP A 283 19.04 -24.30 -12.56
N THR A 284 18.93 -23.05 -12.94
CA THR A 284 20.06 -22.13 -13.08
C THR A 284 20.14 -21.19 -11.89
N LEU A 285 21.33 -20.66 -11.60
CA LEU A 285 21.54 -19.63 -10.59
C LEU A 285 21.75 -18.28 -11.28
N LYS A 286 20.91 -17.31 -10.92
CA LYS A 286 21.03 -15.92 -11.31
C LYS A 286 21.54 -15.11 -10.11
N ASN A 287 22.57 -14.29 -10.32
CA ASN A 287 23.04 -13.35 -9.30
C ASN A 287 22.70 -11.93 -9.73
N ILE A 288 21.95 -11.23 -8.87
CA ILE A 288 21.66 -9.81 -9.02
C ILE A 288 22.46 -9.06 -7.97
N VAL A 289 23.16 -8.00 -8.38
CA VAL A 289 24.01 -7.22 -7.49
C VAL A 289 23.40 -5.84 -7.33
N PHE A 290 23.08 -5.51 -6.09
CA PHE A 290 22.60 -4.19 -5.69
C PHE A 290 23.70 -3.39 -5.01
N LYS A 291 23.71 -2.10 -5.24
CA LYS A 291 24.50 -1.16 -4.46
C LYS A 291 23.65 -0.63 -3.33
N VAL A 292 23.91 -1.08 -2.11
CA VAL A 292 23.19 -0.69 -0.91
C VAL A 292 23.83 0.52 -0.28
N ARG A 293 23.01 1.50 0.15
CA ARG A 293 23.42 2.72 0.86
C ARG A 293 22.73 2.78 2.20
N TYR A 294 23.48 2.91 3.26
CA TYR A 294 23.01 3.01 4.63
C TYR A 294 22.85 4.47 5.08
N PRO A 295 22.00 4.76 6.08
CA PRO A 295 21.82 6.12 6.61
C PRO A 295 23.09 6.78 7.14
N ASP A 296 24.08 5.99 7.55
CA ASP A 296 25.40 6.45 8.02
C ASP A 296 26.36 6.83 6.87
N GLY A 297 25.90 6.76 5.61
CA GLY A 297 26.67 7.04 4.40
C GLY A 297 27.55 5.88 3.92
N ARG A 298 27.58 4.75 4.61
CA ARG A 298 28.26 3.53 4.17
C ARG A 298 27.56 2.97 2.93
N THR A 299 28.36 2.48 1.99
CA THR A 299 27.88 1.75 0.81
C THR A 299 28.53 0.39 0.71
N GLU A 300 27.75 -0.61 0.30
CA GLU A 300 28.26 -1.95 0.03
C GLU A 300 27.56 -2.58 -1.18
N SER A 301 28.15 -3.61 -1.74
CA SER A 301 27.52 -4.41 -2.79
C SER A 301 26.89 -5.66 -2.19
N LEU A 302 25.60 -5.83 -2.43
CA LEU A 302 24.85 -7.01 -2.01
C LEU A 302 24.54 -7.87 -3.23
N ALA A 303 25.06 -9.09 -3.25
CA ALA A 303 24.75 -10.07 -4.28
C ALA A 303 23.65 -11.01 -3.78
N ILE A 304 22.55 -11.11 -4.53
CA ILE A 304 21.44 -12.00 -4.24
C ILE A 304 21.42 -13.10 -5.30
N GLY A 305 21.68 -14.34 -4.87
CA GLY A 305 21.56 -15.53 -5.71
C GLY A 305 20.14 -16.09 -5.64
N LEU A 306 19.52 -16.33 -6.80
CA LEU A 306 18.19 -16.92 -6.89
C LEU A 306 18.07 -17.81 -8.14
N PRO A 307 17.11 -18.74 -8.17
CA PRO A 307 16.80 -19.50 -9.38
C PRO A 307 16.50 -18.58 -10.56
N GLY A 308 16.91 -18.98 -11.76
CA GLY A 308 16.78 -18.14 -12.95
C GLY A 308 15.35 -17.79 -13.36
N ASP A 309 14.36 -18.54 -12.89
CA ASP A 309 12.92 -18.28 -13.07
C ASP A 309 12.33 -17.28 -12.07
N ARG A 310 13.14 -16.70 -11.19
CA ARG A 310 12.68 -15.80 -10.12
C ARG A 310 13.30 -14.43 -10.25
N GLU A 311 12.57 -13.42 -9.75
CA GLU A 311 13.04 -12.05 -9.63
C GLU A 311 13.16 -11.67 -8.13
N VAL A 312 13.97 -10.66 -7.82
CA VAL A 312 14.03 -10.07 -6.50
C VAL A 312 12.76 -9.22 -6.31
N ASP A 313 12.06 -9.47 -5.22
CA ASP A 313 11.01 -8.59 -4.75
C ASP A 313 11.66 -7.42 -4.00
N GLU A 314 11.73 -6.26 -4.65
CA GLU A 314 12.42 -5.08 -4.12
C GLU A 314 11.80 -4.59 -2.82
N LYS A 315 10.48 -4.66 -2.65
CA LYS A 315 9.80 -4.27 -1.39
C LYS A 315 10.19 -5.18 -0.22
N ARG A 316 10.29 -6.49 -0.49
CA ARG A 316 10.75 -7.45 0.52
C ARG A 316 12.23 -7.25 0.85
N LEU A 317 13.04 -6.92 -0.16
CA LEU A 317 14.44 -6.60 0.04
C LEU A 317 14.60 -5.33 0.90
N GLU A 318 13.86 -4.27 0.60
CA GLU A 318 13.82 -3.04 1.39
C GLU A 318 13.48 -3.32 2.85
N ALA A 319 12.41 -4.08 3.09
CA ALA A 319 11.99 -4.47 4.44
C ALA A 319 13.06 -5.31 5.17
N ALA A 320 13.78 -6.17 4.45
CA ALA A 320 14.84 -6.99 5.03
C ALA A 320 16.12 -6.21 5.34
N LEU A 321 16.40 -5.15 4.59
CA LEU A 321 17.58 -4.28 4.80
C LEU A 321 17.37 -3.29 5.94
N GLY A 322 16.12 -2.94 6.28
CA GLY A 322 15.76 -2.05 7.37
C GLY A 322 15.53 -0.60 6.94
N GLU A 323 15.04 0.20 7.89
CA GLU A 323 14.64 1.59 7.64
C GLU A 323 15.80 2.48 7.20
N GLY A 324 15.54 3.36 6.24
CA GLY A 324 16.49 4.34 5.74
C GLY A 324 17.61 3.78 4.85
N VAL A 325 17.57 2.48 4.53
CA VAL A 325 18.49 1.87 3.56
C VAL A 325 17.90 2.01 2.16
N SER A 326 18.73 2.43 1.20
CA SER A 326 18.36 2.49 -0.22
C SER A 326 19.26 1.58 -1.04
N PHE A 327 18.79 1.15 -2.22
CA PHE A 327 19.58 0.33 -3.13
C PHE A 327 19.24 0.65 -4.60
N ASP A 328 20.18 0.40 -5.49
CA ASP A 328 20.09 0.57 -6.94
C ASP A 328 20.89 -0.49 -7.71
#